data_fc57537b841c90e8ebf6e618c6133b8e
#
_entry.id   fc57537b841c90e8ebf6e618c6133b8e
#
_cell.length_a   1.000
_cell.length_b   1.000
_cell.length_c   1.000
_cell.angle_alpha   90.00
_cell.angle_beta   90.00
_cell.angle_gamma   90.00
#
_symmetry.space_group_name_H-M   'P 1'
#
loop_
_entity.id
_entity.type
_entity.pdbx_description
1 polymer ?
#
loop_
_entity_poly.entity_id
_entity_poly.type
_entity_poly.pdbx_seq_one_letter_code
_entity_poly.pdbx_strand_id
1 'polypeptide(L)'
;VKELPEEEFVDTTDKAEIEKDEKYGLVEAAKLLVSNKYYLMICVTYILQQIYGAMISMGTYYTAHILGDKNLFGVFSWAINIPLIIALVFTPTLVAKMHGMYKLNVGSYALATVARALVAVAGYTGTGDVKMMLLFTAIAALGQGPWQGDMNAVIASCSEYTWLTKHKRVDGTMYSCTSLGVKLGGGLGTAITG
;
A
#
# COMPACT_ATOMS: atom_id res chain seq x y z
N VAL A 1 -5.69 28.60 -6.11
CA VAL A 1 -6.94 27.85 -6.28
C VAL A 1 -8.04 28.83 -5.96
N LYS A 2 -8.88 29.15 -6.93
CA LYS A 2 -10.02 30.03 -6.73
C LYS A 2 -11.10 29.20 -6.09
N GLU A 3 -11.48 29.50 -4.86
CA GLU A 3 -12.61 28.87 -4.21
C GLU A 3 -13.86 29.20 -5.02
N LEU A 4 -14.59 28.15 -5.39
CA LEU A 4 -15.88 28.28 -6.06
C LEU A 4 -16.90 28.83 -5.04
N PRO A 5 -17.85 29.69 -5.45
CA PRO A 5 -18.88 30.19 -4.54
C PRO A 5 -19.68 29.02 -3.93
N GLU A 6 -19.98 29.10 -2.66
CA GLU A 6 -20.72 28.05 -1.93
C GLU A 6 -22.09 27.70 -2.57
N GLU A 7 -22.65 28.62 -3.35
CA GLU A 7 -23.91 28.44 -4.06
C GLU A 7 -23.85 27.40 -5.21
N GLU A 8 -22.65 27.10 -5.73
CA GLU A 8 -22.47 26.08 -6.78
C GLU A 8 -22.31 24.65 -6.22
N PHE A 9 -22.15 24.50 -4.89
CA PHE A 9 -21.82 23.19 -4.31
C PHE A 9 -23.01 22.41 -3.77
N VAL A 10 -24.22 23.00 -3.67
CA VAL A 10 -25.31 22.28 -3.03
C VAL A 10 -26.66 22.70 -3.54
N ASP A 11 -27.24 21.87 -4.35
CA ASP A 11 -28.70 21.76 -4.40
C ASP A 11 -29.18 21.28 -3.04
N THR A 12 -29.97 22.07 -2.33
CA THR A 12 -30.43 21.79 -0.94
C THR A 12 -31.24 20.50 -0.84
N THR A 13 -31.72 19.98 -1.93
CA THR A 13 -32.38 18.67 -2.05
C THR A 13 -31.40 17.52 -1.87
N ASP A 14 -30.17 17.66 -2.38
CA ASP A 14 -29.13 16.62 -2.27
C ASP A 14 -28.60 16.49 -0.84
N LYS A 15 -28.57 17.58 -0.05
CA LYS A 15 -28.14 17.52 1.37
C LYS A 15 -29.08 16.68 2.22
N ALA A 16 -30.38 16.82 2.04
CA ALA A 16 -31.38 16.08 2.82
C ALA A 16 -31.44 14.58 2.42
N GLU A 17 -31.10 14.26 1.16
CA GLU A 17 -30.95 12.87 0.70
C GLU A 17 -29.61 12.27 1.15
N ILE A 18 -28.52 13.03 1.12
CA ILE A 18 -27.21 12.62 1.63
C ILE A 18 -27.26 12.39 3.15
N GLU A 19 -27.90 13.28 3.92
CA GLU A 19 -28.07 13.09 5.38
C GLU A 19 -29.00 11.91 5.75
N LYS A 20 -29.94 11.55 4.89
CA LYS A 20 -30.76 10.35 5.10
C LYS A 20 -30.02 9.05 4.78
N ASP A 21 -29.11 9.08 3.81
CA ASP A 21 -28.29 7.92 3.43
C ASP A 21 -27.12 7.66 4.39
N GLU A 22 -26.70 8.65 5.19
CA GLU A 22 -25.61 8.49 6.17
C GLU A 22 -26.00 7.74 7.46
N LYS A 23 -27.28 7.40 7.68
CA LYS A 23 -27.75 6.71 8.89
C LYS A 23 -27.90 5.20 8.76
N TYR A 24 -26.94 4.53 8.10
CA TYR A 24 -26.89 3.07 8.20
C TYR A 24 -26.03 2.63 9.38
N GLY A 25 -26.46 1.58 10.08
CA GLY A 25 -25.74 1.05 11.25
C GLY A 25 -24.36 0.49 10.87
N LEU A 26 -23.41 0.55 11.79
CA LEU A 26 -22.05 0.01 11.60
C LEU A 26 -22.04 -1.43 11.06
N VAL A 27 -23.03 -2.24 11.44
CA VAL A 27 -23.18 -3.62 10.97
C VAL A 27 -23.54 -3.68 9.48
N GLU A 28 -24.39 -2.77 9.02
CA GLU A 28 -24.77 -2.67 7.61
C GLU A 28 -23.60 -2.18 6.76
N ALA A 29 -22.85 -1.19 7.24
CA ALA A 29 -21.61 -0.73 6.62
C ALA A 29 -20.59 -1.87 6.49
N ALA A 30 -20.36 -2.62 7.56
CA ALA A 30 -19.45 -3.77 7.54
C ALA A 30 -19.91 -4.84 6.53
N LYS A 31 -21.21 -5.12 6.45
CA LYS A 31 -21.76 -6.07 5.48
C LYS A 31 -21.58 -5.61 4.04
N LEU A 32 -21.75 -4.31 3.77
CA LEU A 32 -21.51 -3.71 2.47
C LEU A 32 -20.02 -3.83 2.05
N LEU A 33 -19.10 -3.56 2.98
CA LEU A 33 -17.67 -3.66 2.75
C LEU A 33 -17.24 -5.10 2.46
N VAL A 34 -17.67 -6.06 3.27
CA VAL A 34 -17.35 -7.49 3.08
C VAL A 34 -17.99 -8.04 1.79
N SER A 35 -19.13 -7.49 1.35
CA SER A 35 -19.75 -7.84 0.08
C SER A 35 -18.98 -7.32 -1.15
N ASN A 36 -18.07 -6.34 -0.98
CA ASN A 36 -17.25 -5.79 -2.04
C ASN A 36 -15.95 -6.59 -2.17
N LYS A 37 -15.84 -7.41 -3.24
CA LYS A 37 -14.64 -8.22 -3.52
C LYS A 37 -13.35 -7.41 -3.64
N TYR A 38 -13.43 -6.19 -4.17
CA TYR A 38 -12.26 -5.31 -4.32
C TYR A 38 -11.79 -4.80 -2.97
N TYR A 39 -12.72 -4.48 -2.06
CA TYR A 39 -12.39 -4.13 -0.69
C TYR A 39 -11.65 -5.25 0.03
N LEU A 40 -12.13 -6.49 -0.08
CA LEU A 40 -11.46 -7.65 0.52
C LEU A 40 -10.04 -7.84 -0.04
N MET A 41 -9.87 -7.69 -1.36
CA MET A 41 -8.55 -7.76 -1.98
C MET A 41 -7.60 -6.70 -1.43
N ILE A 42 -8.06 -5.47 -1.26
CA ILE A 42 -7.26 -4.39 -0.67
C ILE A 42 -6.92 -4.70 0.79
N CYS A 43 -7.88 -5.17 1.59
CA CYS A 43 -7.63 -5.57 2.98
C CYS A 43 -6.52 -6.63 3.08
N VAL A 44 -6.60 -7.68 2.28
CA VAL A 44 -5.59 -8.75 2.25
C VAL A 44 -4.23 -8.18 1.84
N THR A 45 -4.20 -7.34 0.80
CA THR A 45 -2.94 -6.72 0.34
C THR A 45 -2.32 -5.85 1.44
N TYR A 46 -3.14 -5.08 2.18
CA TYR A 46 -2.68 -4.28 3.31
C TYR A 46 -2.10 -5.13 4.43
N ILE A 47 -2.78 -6.21 4.81
CA ILE A 47 -2.29 -7.15 5.83
C ILE A 47 -0.93 -7.73 5.41
N LEU A 48 -0.82 -8.22 4.19
CA LEU A 48 0.43 -8.78 3.67
C LEU A 48 1.56 -7.75 3.62
N GLN A 49 1.24 -6.51 3.26
CA GLN A 49 2.21 -5.42 3.24
C GLN A 49 2.72 -5.08 4.66
N GLN A 50 1.86 -5.12 5.67
CA GLN A 50 2.26 -4.87 7.05
C GLN A 50 3.08 -6.03 7.63
N ILE A 51 2.75 -7.27 7.30
CA ILE A 51 3.58 -8.45 7.64
C ILE A 51 4.99 -8.26 7.05
N TYR A 52 5.06 -7.90 5.77
CA TYR A 52 6.34 -7.61 5.13
C TYR A 52 7.11 -6.47 5.82
N GLY A 53 6.44 -5.39 6.20
CA GLY A 53 7.04 -4.29 6.94
C GLY A 53 7.65 -4.73 8.28
N ALA A 54 6.95 -5.59 9.01
CA ALA A 54 7.47 -6.17 10.26
C ALA A 54 8.70 -7.08 10.00
N MET A 55 8.72 -7.84 8.92
CA MET A 55 9.86 -8.68 8.54
C MET A 55 11.12 -7.86 8.20
N ILE A 56 10.98 -6.66 7.63
CA ILE A 56 12.12 -5.76 7.37
C ILE A 56 12.86 -5.40 8.66
N SER A 57 12.16 -5.25 9.78
CA SER A 57 12.82 -4.93 11.06
C SER A 57 13.81 -5.99 11.53
N MET A 58 13.67 -7.25 11.08
CA MET A 58 14.69 -8.29 11.28
C MET A 58 16.00 -8.02 10.52
N GLY A 59 15.99 -7.12 9.55
CA GLY A 59 17.20 -6.72 8.82
C GLY A 59 18.32 -6.25 9.73
N THR A 60 18.00 -5.67 10.88
CA THR A 60 19.00 -5.28 11.89
C THR A 60 19.74 -6.49 12.45
N TYR A 61 19.01 -7.56 12.75
CA TYR A 61 19.63 -8.82 13.23
C TYR A 61 20.44 -9.50 12.14
N TYR A 62 19.91 -9.52 10.92
CA TYR A 62 20.60 -10.09 9.76
C TYR A 62 21.93 -9.38 9.49
N THR A 63 21.96 -8.06 9.47
CA THR A 63 23.20 -7.27 9.25
C THR A 63 24.19 -7.44 10.40
N ALA A 64 23.72 -7.51 11.65
CA ALA A 64 24.57 -7.64 12.81
C ALA A 64 25.21 -9.03 12.94
N HIS A 65 24.45 -10.11 12.68
CA HIS A 65 24.87 -11.47 12.98
C HIS A 65 25.34 -12.27 11.77
N ILE A 66 24.80 -11.98 10.58
CA ILE A 66 25.16 -12.69 9.35
C ILE A 66 26.17 -11.91 8.53
N LEU A 67 25.96 -10.61 8.34
CA LEU A 67 26.91 -9.75 7.62
C LEU A 67 28.03 -9.20 8.51
N GLY A 68 27.91 -9.29 9.83
CA GLY A 68 28.94 -8.89 10.79
C GLY A 68 29.10 -7.38 10.99
N ASP A 69 28.28 -6.55 10.37
CA ASP A 69 28.33 -5.09 10.51
C ASP A 69 26.94 -4.49 10.70
N LYS A 70 26.69 -3.94 11.89
CA LYS A 70 25.44 -3.28 12.26
C LYS A 70 25.16 -2.01 11.43
N ASN A 71 26.21 -1.34 10.95
CA ASN A 71 26.05 -0.08 10.17
C ASN A 71 25.44 -0.34 8.80
N LEU A 72 25.57 -1.56 8.27
CA LEU A 72 24.98 -1.95 7.00
C LEU A 72 23.45 -1.79 6.98
N PHE A 73 22.78 -1.94 8.13
CA PHE A 73 21.33 -1.71 8.20
C PHE A 73 20.96 -0.28 7.78
N GLY A 74 21.74 0.71 8.20
CA GLY A 74 21.57 2.09 7.76
C GLY A 74 21.73 2.22 6.24
N VAL A 75 22.73 1.59 5.66
CA VAL A 75 22.97 1.60 4.19
C VAL A 75 21.81 0.93 3.44
N PHE A 76 21.30 -0.21 3.93
CA PHE A 76 20.11 -0.85 3.37
C PHE A 76 18.86 0.04 3.49
N SER A 77 18.69 0.75 4.61
CA SER A 77 17.59 1.70 4.78
C SER A 77 17.65 2.82 3.74
N TRP A 78 18.84 3.36 3.45
CA TRP A 78 19.01 4.33 2.36
C TRP A 78 18.71 3.72 0.98
N ALA A 79 19.15 2.50 0.72
CA ALA A 79 18.88 1.79 -0.52
C ALA A 79 17.37 1.48 -0.72
N ILE A 80 16.59 1.42 0.34
CA ILE A 80 15.13 1.29 0.28
C ILE A 80 14.48 2.66 0.09
N ASN A 81 14.78 3.63 0.96
CA ASN A 81 14.00 4.86 1.05
C ASN A 81 14.26 5.82 -0.13
N ILE A 82 15.50 5.96 -0.61
CA ILE A 82 15.79 6.88 -1.72
C ILE A 82 15.07 6.46 -3.00
N PRO A 83 15.20 5.21 -3.50
CA PRO A 83 14.50 4.78 -4.69
C PRO A 83 12.97 4.80 -4.52
N LEU A 84 12.48 4.48 -3.32
CA LEU A 84 11.06 4.54 -3.01
C LEU A 84 10.50 5.96 -3.15
N ILE A 85 11.18 6.97 -2.59
CA ILE A 85 10.76 8.37 -2.71
C ILE A 85 10.75 8.80 -4.18
N ILE A 86 11.79 8.44 -4.94
CA ILE A 86 11.84 8.72 -6.37
C ILE A 86 10.63 8.09 -7.09
N ALA A 87 10.35 6.82 -6.84
CA ALA A 87 9.22 6.14 -7.44
C ALA A 87 7.87 6.77 -7.05
N LEU A 88 7.70 7.21 -5.79
CA LEU A 88 6.50 7.90 -5.32
C LEU A 88 6.26 9.21 -6.09
N VAL A 89 7.30 10.01 -6.29
CA VAL A 89 7.20 11.29 -7.04
C VAL A 89 6.80 11.06 -8.49
N PHE A 90 7.30 9.98 -9.12
CA PHE A 90 6.98 9.67 -10.51
C PHE A 90 5.67 8.88 -10.69
N THR A 91 5.09 8.34 -9.64
CA THR A 91 3.86 7.52 -9.71
C THR A 91 2.71 8.22 -10.43
N PRO A 92 2.33 9.48 -10.13
CA PRO A 92 1.22 10.14 -10.83
C PRO A 92 1.46 10.25 -12.34
N THR A 93 2.69 10.56 -12.74
CA THR A 93 3.07 10.67 -14.16
C THR A 93 3.01 9.30 -14.84
N LEU A 94 3.44 8.24 -14.18
CA LEU A 94 3.38 6.87 -14.70
C LEU A 94 1.94 6.38 -14.84
N VAL A 95 1.07 6.66 -13.85
CA VAL A 95 -0.36 6.33 -13.91
C VAL A 95 -1.02 7.01 -15.11
N ALA A 96 -0.75 8.31 -15.30
CA ALA A 96 -1.28 9.08 -16.44
C ALA A 96 -0.81 8.50 -17.79
N LYS A 97 0.48 8.14 -17.90
CA LYS A 97 1.06 7.60 -19.13
C LYS A 97 0.57 6.19 -19.46
N MET A 98 0.32 5.36 -18.46
CA MET A 98 -0.14 3.98 -18.63
C MET A 98 -1.68 3.86 -18.71
N HIS A 99 -2.40 4.99 -18.65
CA HIS A 99 -3.87 5.02 -18.69
C HIS A 99 -4.56 4.11 -17.66
N GLY A 100 -3.98 4.01 -16.46
CA GLY A 100 -4.60 3.28 -15.35
C GLY A 100 -3.62 2.72 -14.33
N MET A 101 -4.09 2.59 -13.09
CA MET A 101 -3.32 2.11 -11.95
C MET A 101 -3.04 0.60 -12.02
N TYR A 102 -3.96 -0.19 -12.58
CA TYR A 102 -3.88 -1.66 -12.52
C TYR A 102 -2.62 -2.22 -13.21
N LYS A 103 -2.38 -1.82 -14.47
CA LYS A 103 -1.22 -2.31 -15.23
C LYS A 103 0.10 -1.88 -14.60
N LEU A 104 0.15 -0.64 -14.10
CA LEU A 104 1.32 -0.11 -13.41
C LEU A 104 1.60 -0.92 -12.14
N ASN A 105 0.59 -1.15 -11.31
CA ASN A 105 0.74 -1.88 -10.04
C ASN A 105 1.16 -3.34 -10.26
N VAL A 106 0.53 -4.05 -11.18
CA VAL A 106 0.90 -5.44 -11.48
C VAL A 106 2.33 -5.53 -11.99
N GLY A 107 2.72 -4.67 -12.92
CA GLY A 107 4.09 -4.68 -13.47
C GLY A 107 5.14 -4.30 -12.44
N SER A 108 4.88 -3.28 -11.64
CA SER A 108 5.81 -2.81 -10.62
C SER A 108 5.96 -3.82 -9.46
N TYR A 109 4.88 -4.47 -9.05
CA TYR A 109 4.97 -5.54 -8.05
C TYR A 109 5.67 -6.80 -8.57
N ALA A 110 5.45 -7.17 -9.83
CA ALA A 110 6.20 -8.27 -10.44
C ALA A 110 7.71 -7.98 -10.44
N LEU A 111 8.11 -6.75 -10.81
CA LEU A 111 9.49 -6.30 -10.74
C LEU A 111 10.03 -6.37 -9.30
N ALA A 112 9.27 -5.85 -8.33
CA ALA A 112 9.65 -5.87 -6.93
C ALA A 112 9.82 -7.30 -6.40
N THR A 113 8.93 -8.22 -6.77
CA THR A 113 8.99 -9.62 -6.34
C THR A 113 10.23 -10.33 -6.89
N VAL A 114 10.52 -10.17 -8.18
CA VAL A 114 11.71 -10.74 -8.80
C VAL A 114 12.99 -10.16 -8.17
N ALA A 115 13.05 -8.84 -7.99
CA ALA A 115 14.21 -8.21 -7.37
C ALA A 115 14.43 -8.70 -5.93
N ARG A 116 13.37 -8.92 -5.13
CA ARG A 116 13.49 -9.48 -3.78
C ARG A 116 13.93 -10.93 -3.75
N ALA A 117 13.44 -11.73 -4.70
CA ALA A 117 13.95 -13.10 -4.85
C ALA A 117 15.46 -13.11 -5.14
N LEU A 118 15.94 -12.18 -5.95
CA LEU A 118 17.38 -12.03 -6.22
C LEU A 118 18.16 -11.56 -4.98
N VAL A 119 17.58 -10.67 -4.14
CA VAL A 119 18.19 -10.32 -2.84
C VAL A 119 18.34 -11.55 -1.96
N ALA A 120 17.29 -12.38 -1.89
CA ALA A 120 17.31 -13.60 -1.07
C ALA A 120 18.37 -14.59 -1.57
N VAL A 121 18.46 -14.79 -2.88
CA VAL A 121 19.51 -15.65 -3.49
C VAL A 121 20.88 -15.11 -3.22
N ALA A 122 21.14 -13.81 -3.42
CA ALA A 122 22.44 -13.17 -3.17
C ALA A 122 22.84 -13.25 -1.69
N GLY A 123 21.86 -13.15 -0.76
CA GLY A 123 22.12 -13.28 0.67
C GLY A 123 22.35 -14.72 1.14
N TYR A 124 21.67 -15.69 0.50
CA TYR A 124 21.75 -17.10 0.91
C TYR A 124 23.07 -17.79 0.50
N THR A 125 23.67 -17.40 -0.60
CA THR A 125 24.87 -18.03 -1.13
C THR A 125 26.13 -17.82 -0.26
N GLY A 126 26.02 -17.13 0.89
CA GLY A 126 27.07 -17.00 1.90
C GLY A 126 28.31 -16.20 1.46
N THR A 127 28.42 -15.93 0.18
CA THR A 127 29.47 -15.06 -0.39
C THR A 127 29.10 -13.59 -0.31
N GLY A 128 27.91 -13.30 0.27
CA GLY A 128 27.32 -12.03 0.61
C GLY A 128 27.83 -10.83 -0.19
N ASP A 129 27.62 -10.81 -1.50
CA ASP A 129 27.93 -9.61 -2.25
C ASP A 129 26.94 -8.51 -1.85
N VAL A 130 27.28 -7.79 -0.77
CA VAL A 130 26.48 -6.71 -0.20
C VAL A 130 26.09 -5.68 -1.26
N LYS A 131 26.98 -5.46 -2.26
CA LYS A 131 26.69 -4.52 -3.37
C LYS A 131 25.53 -5.02 -4.24
N MET A 132 25.52 -6.32 -4.57
CA MET A 132 24.41 -6.93 -5.32
C MET A 132 23.11 -6.93 -4.53
N MET A 133 23.17 -7.21 -3.23
CA MET A 133 22.01 -7.13 -2.35
C MET A 133 21.45 -5.71 -2.29
N LEU A 134 22.29 -4.68 -2.15
CA LEU A 134 21.87 -3.28 -2.15
C LEU A 134 21.25 -2.87 -3.48
N LEU A 135 21.83 -3.28 -4.60
CA LEU A 135 21.30 -2.99 -5.94
C LEU A 135 19.90 -3.58 -6.12
N PHE A 136 19.72 -4.88 -5.83
CA PHE A 136 18.43 -5.52 -5.97
C PHE A 136 17.40 -4.99 -4.95
N THR A 137 17.82 -4.60 -3.76
CA THR A 137 16.97 -3.93 -2.79
C THR A 137 16.46 -2.58 -3.31
N ALA A 138 17.32 -1.79 -3.95
CA ALA A 138 16.93 -0.53 -4.56
C ALA A 138 15.94 -0.73 -5.73
N ILE A 139 16.16 -1.74 -6.58
CA ILE A 139 15.24 -2.08 -7.67
C ILE A 139 13.88 -2.54 -7.10
N ALA A 140 13.88 -3.35 -6.04
CA ALA A 140 12.66 -3.79 -5.38
C ALA A 140 11.88 -2.61 -4.78
N ALA A 141 12.58 -1.62 -4.21
CA ALA A 141 11.97 -0.42 -3.67
C ALA A 141 11.34 0.46 -4.77
N LEU A 142 11.99 0.60 -5.93
CA LEU A 142 11.41 1.26 -7.10
C LEU A 142 10.10 0.59 -7.54
N GLY A 143 10.08 -0.74 -7.58
CA GLY A 143 8.89 -1.50 -7.95
C GLY A 143 7.75 -1.41 -6.91
N GLN A 144 8.06 -1.10 -5.64
CA GLN A 144 7.04 -0.95 -4.60
C GLN A 144 6.40 0.45 -4.57
N GLY A 145 7.11 1.47 -5.10
CA GLY A 145 6.67 2.87 -5.04
C GLY A 145 5.29 3.14 -5.63
N PRO A 146 4.99 2.70 -6.87
CA PRO A 146 3.70 2.98 -7.51
C PRO A 146 2.50 2.56 -6.66
N TRP A 147 2.49 1.35 -6.15
CA TRP A 147 1.43 0.88 -5.27
C TRP A 147 1.27 1.74 -4.01
N GLN A 148 2.38 2.09 -3.38
CA GLN A 148 2.35 2.91 -2.17
C GLN A 148 1.89 4.33 -2.46
N GLY A 149 2.16 4.85 -3.67
CA GLY A 149 1.76 6.18 -4.11
C GLY A 149 0.29 6.29 -4.51
N ASP A 150 -0.29 5.26 -5.11
CA ASP A 150 -1.67 5.31 -5.60
C ASP A 150 -2.70 4.57 -4.72
N MET A 151 -2.26 4.00 -3.61
CA MET A 151 -3.09 3.18 -2.73
C MET A 151 -4.36 3.88 -2.24
N ASN A 152 -4.27 5.16 -1.86
CA ASN A 152 -5.42 5.94 -1.46
C ASN A 152 -6.40 6.16 -2.62
N ALA A 153 -5.90 6.34 -3.84
CA ALA A 153 -6.72 6.45 -5.03
C ALA A 153 -7.43 5.13 -5.37
N VAL A 154 -6.78 3.99 -5.13
CA VAL A 154 -7.39 2.66 -5.29
C VAL A 154 -8.51 2.45 -4.27
N ILE A 155 -8.33 2.84 -3.00
CA ILE A 155 -9.37 2.78 -1.97
C ILE A 155 -10.57 3.67 -2.37
N ALA A 156 -10.31 4.90 -2.82
CA ALA A 156 -11.34 5.82 -3.28
C ALA A 156 -12.14 5.24 -4.47
N SER A 157 -11.45 4.62 -5.44
CA SER A 157 -12.10 3.94 -6.57
C SER A 157 -12.96 2.76 -6.12
N CYS A 158 -12.59 2.05 -5.05
CA CYS A 158 -13.44 1.00 -4.48
C CYS A 158 -14.69 1.56 -3.79
N SER A 159 -14.60 2.74 -3.19
CA SER A 159 -15.76 3.43 -2.65
C SER A 159 -16.73 3.85 -3.75
N GLU A 160 -16.20 4.44 -4.84
CA GLU A 160 -17.00 4.80 -6.00
C GLU A 160 -17.68 3.58 -6.64
N TYR A 161 -16.99 2.44 -6.74
CA TYR A 161 -17.60 1.18 -7.19
C TYR A 161 -18.76 0.76 -6.30
N THR A 162 -18.67 0.91 -4.97
CA THR A 162 -19.74 0.60 -4.04
C THR A 162 -20.93 1.56 -4.25
N TRP A 163 -20.67 2.84 -4.46
CA TRP A 163 -21.69 3.81 -4.80
C TRP A 163 -22.45 3.45 -6.09
N LEU A 164 -21.71 3.14 -7.16
CA LEU A 164 -22.31 2.78 -8.45
C LEU A 164 -23.13 1.48 -8.41
N THR A 165 -22.75 0.52 -7.56
CA THR A 165 -23.40 -0.81 -7.50
C THR A 165 -24.49 -0.91 -6.43
N LYS A 166 -24.35 -0.19 -5.34
CA LYS A 166 -25.25 -0.29 -4.17
C LYS A 166 -26.00 1.00 -3.84
N HIS A 167 -25.66 2.11 -4.54
CA HIS A 167 -26.20 3.45 -4.29
C HIS A 167 -26.05 3.89 -2.82
N LYS A 168 -24.98 3.45 -2.14
CA LYS A 168 -24.66 3.81 -0.75
C LYS A 168 -23.23 4.29 -0.66
N ARG A 169 -23.01 5.43 0.01
CA ARG A 169 -21.67 5.98 0.27
C ARG A 169 -21.10 5.40 1.56
N VAL A 170 -19.95 4.79 1.47
CA VAL A 170 -19.22 4.17 2.59
C VAL A 170 -17.79 4.68 2.71
N ASP A 171 -17.54 5.91 2.24
CA ASP A 171 -16.20 6.49 2.10
C ASP A 171 -15.39 6.42 3.40
N GLY A 172 -15.96 6.88 4.51
CA GLY A 172 -15.29 6.87 5.82
C GLY A 172 -14.96 5.46 6.32
N THR A 173 -15.86 4.51 6.13
CA THR A 173 -15.66 3.12 6.56
C THR A 173 -14.76 2.34 5.60
N MET A 174 -14.66 2.74 4.33
CA MET A 174 -13.78 2.11 3.34
C MET A 174 -12.30 2.17 3.79
N TYR A 175 -11.88 3.27 4.40
CA TYR A 175 -10.52 3.39 4.93
C TYR A 175 -10.23 2.54 6.18
N SER A 176 -11.23 1.86 6.74
CA SER A 176 -11.01 0.93 7.86
C SER A 176 -10.08 -0.24 7.51
N CYS A 177 -9.92 -0.58 6.21
CA CYS A 177 -8.96 -1.58 5.74
C CYS A 177 -7.52 -1.23 6.13
N THR A 178 -7.16 0.06 6.16
CA THR A 178 -5.83 0.50 6.56
C THR A 178 -5.58 0.21 8.04
N SER A 179 -6.54 0.55 8.91
CA SER A 179 -6.45 0.29 10.35
C SER A 179 -6.45 -1.21 10.66
N LEU A 180 -7.28 -1.98 9.97
CA LEU A 180 -7.31 -3.43 10.07
C LEU A 180 -5.97 -4.04 9.64
N GLY A 181 -5.45 -3.60 8.49
CA GLY A 181 -4.16 -4.05 7.97
C GLY A 181 -3.02 -3.78 8.93
N VAL A 182 -2.94 -2.57 9.48
CA VAL A 182 -1.89 -2.20 10.45
C VAL A 182 -1.98 -3.06 11.72
N LYS A 183 -3.16 -3.24 12.28
CA LYS A 183 -3.34 -4.00 13.53
C LYS A 183 -3.14 -5.50 13.34
N LEU A 184 -3.80 -6.09 12.35
CA LEU A 184 -3.67 -7.53 12.09
C LEU A 184 -2.34 -7.88 11.42
N GLY A 185 -1.96 -7.15 10.39
CA GLY A 185 -0.72 -7.41 9.66
C GLY A 185 0.51 -7.15 10.50
N GLY A 186 0.53 -6.04 11.26
CA GLY A 186 1.61 -5.75 12.20
C GLY A 186 1.71 -6.80 13.31
N GLY A 187 0.59 -7.19 13.92
CA GLY A 187 0.56 -8.24 14.96
C GLY A 187 1.00 -9.60 14.43
N LEU A 188 0.49 -10.04 13.28
CA LEU A 188 0.94 -11.27 12.62
C LEU A 188 2.41 -11.21 12.21
N GLY A 189 2.84 -10.08 11.67
CA GLY A 189 4.23 -9.88 11.26
C GLY A 189 5.19 -10.01 12.44
N THR A 190 4.89 -9.36 13.57
CA THR A 190 5.71 -9.48 14.78
C THR A 190 5.69 -10.90 15.36
N ALA A 191 4.54 -11.59 15.33
CA ALA A 191 4.43 -12.98 15.78
C ALA A 191 5.23 -13.97 14.91
N ILE A 192 5.35 -13.71 13.60
CA ILE A 192 6.14 -14.54 12.68
C ILE A 192 7.64 -14.29 12.86
N THR A 193 8.02 -13.07 13.23
CA THR A 193 9.42 -12.64 13.30
C THR A 193 10.03 -12.74 14.69
N GLY A 194 9.23 -12.82 15.76
CA GLY A 194 9.66 -12.98 17.15
C GLY A 194 9.73 -14.40 17.60
#